data_9ee4e3759194eeda423d95e002981201
#
_entry.id   9ee4e3759194eeda423d95e002981201
#
_cell.length_a   1.000
_cell.length_b   1.000
_cell.length_c   1.000
_cell.angle_alpha   90.00
_cell.angle_beta   90.00
_cell.angle_gamma   90.00
#
_symmetry.space_group_name_H-M   'P 1'
#
loop_
_entity.id
_entity.type
_entity.pdbx_description
1 polymer ?
#
loop_
_entity_poly.entity_id
_entity_poly.type
_entity_poly.pdbx_seq_one_letter_code
_entity_poly.pdbx_strand_id
1 'polypeptide(L)'
;MEFRNPPPTFTGRTSAEFVSDGHPDKLCDQFGDAILDACLERDPGSRVAVEAACKGHDVFLLGEITSRAEVDFAACVRVVLERVGHGDGRWGLDPRKVRVHQHITRQSKEIDAAVSGGEALGAGVQGVVWGYATGATPERVPADWAVARALLLRLRDLRRTPAGAGLGPDAKSLVVIQEHDGRPVGVEEILISTQHAADEPLARVRELLMEEVVAKAVPPEWLHRGTRVHLNPGGPFTSGGPIADAGLLGRKLQVDAYGPNMFHGGGAFSGKDGTKVDRAGAYAARRLALALVDTGRFAWVQVCATYAIGHPNPLGSRAMAEEKVPGAMFASRAMVEELAQALLAPAAMLRDLELTRPIFSPVAAWGHFGRPDLDLPWERPIPEIAALTLPDRPGGSRRSWAAQ
;
A
#
# COMPACT_ATOMS: atom_id res chain seq x y z
N MET A 1 15.53 4.64 -20.89
CA MET A 1 14.76 5.37 -19.85
C MET A 1 14.97 6.87 -20.05
N GLU A 2 13.90 7.65 -20.22
CA GLU A 2 14.00 9.11 -20.27
C GLU A 2 14.08 9.68 -18.86
N PHE A 3 15.03 10.59 -18.64
CA PHE A 3 15.14 11.37 -17.41
C PHE A 3 14.69 12.80 -17.68
N ARG A 4 13.85 13.33 -16.82
CA ARG A 4 13.39 14.73 -16.88
C ARG A 4 13.78 15.43 -15.59
N ASN A 5 14.07 16.72 -15.69
CA ASN A 5 14.24 17.55 -14.49
C ASN A 5 12.97 17.54 -13.67
N PRO A 6 13.08 17.36 -12.34
CA PRO A 6 11.93 17.42 -11.45
C PRO A 6 11.30 18.83 -11.47
N PRO A 7 10.03 18.94 -11.10
CA PRO A 7 9.49 20.25 -10.71
C PRO A 7 10.32 20.80 -9.53
N PRO A 8 10.34 22.13 -9.35
CA PRO A 8 11.06 22.75 -8.24
C PRO A 8 10.62 22.14 -6.91
N THR A 9 11.53 22.04 -5.97
CA THR A 9 11.31 21.50 -4.64
C THR A 9 10.12 22.18 -3.98
N PHE A 10 9.16 21.40 -3.52
CA PHE A 10 7.91 21.93 -2.99
C PHE A 10 8.14 22.58 -1.62
N THR A 11 7.64 23.79 -1.46
CA THR A 11 7.47 24.45 -0.16
C THR A 11 5.99 24.80 -0.02
N GLY A 12 5.35 24.28 1.00
CA GLY A 12 3.91 24.46 1.20
C GLY A 12 3.29 23.36 2.05
N ARG A 13 1.99 23.12 1.86
CA ARG A 13 1.23 22.10 2.59
C ARG A 13 1.00 20.89 1.71
N THR A 14 1.31 19.71 2.24
CA THR A 14 0.89 18.43 1.69
C THR A 14 -0.11 17.77 2.62
N SER A 15 -0.95 16.90 2.09
CA SER A 15 -1.92 16.18 2.90
C SER A 15 -2.18 14.79 2.36
N ALA A 16 -2.36 13.84 3.26
CA ALA A 16 -2.77 12.49 2.93
C ALA A 16 -3.80 11.96 3.91
N GLU A 17 -4.69 11.10 3.42
CA GLU A 17 -5.57 10.28 4.25
C GLU A 17 -5.08 8.85 4.32
N PHE A 18 -5.48 8.15 5.38
CA PHE A 18 -5.33 6.71 5.51
C PHE A 18 -6.60 6.09 6.07
N VAL A 19 -6.82 4.79 5.80
CA VAL A 19 -7.96 4.05 6.33
C VAL A 19 -7.49 2.76 7.01
N SER A 20 -8.23 2.33 8.04
CA SER A 20 -7.92 1.10 8.77
C SER A 20 -8.25 -0.16 7.98
N ASP A 21 -7.80 -1.30 8.51
CA ASP A 21 -8.11 -2.63 8.01
C ASP A 21 -9.61 -2.97 8.04
N GLY A 22 -10.39 -2.33 8.93
CA GLY A 22 -11.85 -2.50 9.02
C GLY A 22 -12.68 -1.57 8.15
N HIS A 23 -12.05 -0.65 7.41
CA HIS A 23 -12.75 0.17 6.42
C HIS A 23 -13.35 -0.73 5.32
N PRO A 24 -14.60 -0.49 4.86
CA PRO A 24 -15.28 -1.38 3.91
C PRO A 24 -14.48 -1.67 2.63
N ASP A 25 -13.87 -0.66 2.01
CA ASP A 25 -13.04 -0.84 0.82
C ASP A 25 -11.80 -1.71 1.12
N LYS A 26 -11.16 -1.51 2.29
CA LYS A 26 -9.98 -2.29 2.69
C LYS A 26 -10.32 -3.72 3.08
N LEU A 27 -11.52 -3.99 3.55
CA LEU A 27 -12.01 -5.37 3.70
C LEU A 27 -12.09 -6.07 2.34
N CYS A 28 -12.60 -5.38 1.30
CA CYS A 28 -12.67 -5.95 -0.05
C CYS A 28 -11.28 -6.24 -0.63
N ASP A 29 -10.31 -5.33 -0.46
CA ASP A 29 -8.92 -5.57 -0.85
C ASP A 29 -8.33 -6.79 -0.14
N GLN A 30 -8.58 -6.94 1.15
CA GLN A 30 -8.15 -8.09 1.94
C GLN A 30 -8.83 -9.39 1.52
N PHE A 31 -10.11 -9.37 1.10
CA PHE A 31 -10.79 -10.55 0.58
C PHE A 31 -10.12 -11.03 -0.72
N GLY A 32 -9.83 -10.11 -1.65
CA GLY A 32 -9.15 -10.42 -2.91
C GLY A 32 -7.77 -11.04 -2.69
N ASP A 33 -6.95 -10.45 -1.82
CA ASP A 33 -5.59 -10.96 -1.56
C ASP A 33 -5.57 -12.23 -0.69
N ALA A 34 -6.54 -12.44 0.19
CA ALA A 34 -6.67 -13.70 0.91
C ALA A 34 -7.00 -14.87 -0.03
N ILE A 35 -7.86 -14.63 -1.02
CA ILE A 35 -8.18 -15.63 -2.05
C ILE A 35 -6.96 -15.89 -2.94
N LEU A 36 -6.24 -14.84 -3.35
CA LEU A 36 -5.01 -14.96 -4.14
C LEU A 36 -3.98 -15.81 -3.41
N ASP A 37 -3.68 -15.49 -2.15
CA ASP A 37 -2.70 -16.22 -1.35
C ASP A 37 -3.11 -17.69 -1.15
N ALA A 38 -4.39 -17.96 -0.90
CA ALA A 38 -4.90 -19.32 -0.76
C ALA A 38 -4.78 -20.15 -2.06
N CYS A 39 -4.90 -19.49 -3.22
CA CYS A 39 -4.63 -20.13 -4.52
C CYS A 39 -3.14 -20.42 -4.70
N LEU A 40 -2.27 -19.42 -4.45
CA LEU A 40 -0.83 -19.53 -4.66
C LEU A 40 -0.16 -20.52 -3.71
N GLU A 41 -0.66 -20.66 -2.49
CA GLU A 41 -0.14 -21.63 -1.50
C GLU A 41 -0.22 -23.07 -2.03
N ARG A 42 -1.26 -23.39 -2.80
CA ARG A 42 -1.50 -24.75 -3.32
C ARG A 42 -1.09 -24.90 -4.79
N ASP A 43 -1.12 -23.82 -5.55
CA ASP A 43 -0.71 -23.78 -6.97
C ASP A 43 -0.02 -22.46 -7.28
N PRO A 44 1.34 -22.41 -7.19
CA PRO A 44 2.13 -21.20 -7.51
C PRO A 44 1.94 -20.68 -8.95
N GLY A 45 1.37 -21.52 -9.84
CA GLY A 45 1.02 -21.14 -11.23
C GLY A 45 -0.37 -20.51 -11.37
N SER A 46 -1.10 -20.28 -10.28
CA SER A 46 -2.44 -19.69 -10.33
C SER A 46 -2.47 -18.35 -11.02
N ARG A 47 -3.51 -18.15 -11.86
CA ARG A 47 -3.87 -16.86 -12.45
C ARG A 47 -5.13 -16.38 -11.77
N VAL A 48 -5.05 -15.23 -11.15
CA VAL A 48 -6.13 -14.68 -10.30
C VAL A 48 -6.37 -13.22 -10.67
N ALA A 49 -7.63 -12.90 -10.91
CA ALA A 49 -8.14 -11.55 -11.06
C ALA A 49 -9.51 -11.52 -10.37
N VAL A 50 -9.54 -11.19 -9.08
CA VAL A 50 -10.74 -11.18 -8.24
C VAL A 50 -11.08 -9.77 -7.86
N GLU A 51 -12.33 -9.39 -8.10
CA GLU A 51 -12.98 -8.20 -7.62
C GLU A 51 -13.90 -8.56 -6.45
N ALA A 52 -14.06 -7.63 -5.50
CA ALA A 52 -14.91 -7.82 -4.35
C ALA A 52 -15.74 -6.57 -4.06
N ALA A 53 -16.97 -6.78 -3.61
CA ALA A 53 -17.83 -5.75 -3.06
C ALA A 53 -18.50 -6.25 -1.79
N CYS A 54 -18.80 -5.35 -0.83
CA CYS A 54 -19.51 -5.71 0.39
C CYS A 54 -20.48 -4.64 0.84
N LYS A 55 -21.62 -5.06 1.41
CA LYS A 55 -22.59 -4.20 2.10
C LYS A 55 -23.41 -5.04 3.08
N GLY A 56 -23.56 -4.55 4.31
CA GLY A 56 -24.22 -5.32 5.36
C GLY A 56 -23.50 -6.66 5.57
N HIS A 57 -24.24 -7.76 5.50
CA HIS A 57 -23.72 -9.11 5.58
C HIS A 57 -23.53 -9.78 4.21
N ASP A 58 -23.63 -9.03 3.11
CA ASP A 58 -23.45 -9.56 1.76
C ASP A 58 -22.07 -9.20 1.23
N VAL A 59 -21.35 -10.22 0.74
CA VAL A 59 -20.07 -10.09 0.04
C VAL A 59 -20.22 -10.69 -1.35
N PHE A 60 -19.84 -9.94 -2.36
CA PHE A 60 -19.88 -10.35 -3.76
C PHE A 60 -18.45 -10.52 -4.25
N LEU A 61 -18.13 -11.68 -4.79
CA LEU A 61 -16.86 -12.01 -5.40
C LEU A 61 -17.08 -12.26 -6.89
N LEU A 62 -16.37 -11.51 -7.72
CA LEU A 62 -16.48 -11.54 -9.17
C LEU A 62 -15.08 -11.72 -9.76
N GLY A 63 -14.98 -12.26 -10.98
CA GLY A 63 -13.71 -12.30 -11.70
C GLY A 63 -13.33 -13.65 -12.27
N GLU A 64 -12.04 -13.84 -12.50
CA GLU A 64 -11.50 -15.02 -13.15
C GLU A 64 -10.38 -15.65 -12.32
N ILE A 65 -10.44 -16.97 -12.16
CA ILE A 65 -9.39 -17.78 -11.53
C ILE A 65 -9.10 -18.99 -12.42
N THR A 66 -7.83 -19.16 -12.80
CA THR A 66 -7.31 -20.39 -13.38
C THR A 66 -6.28 -20.96 -12.41
N SER A 67 -6.66 -22.02 -11.72
CA SER A 67 -5.84 -22.66 -10.69
C SER A 67 -6.21 -24.15 -10.60
N ARG A 68 -5.28 -24.95 -10.11
CA ARG A 68 -5.52 -26.34 -9.66
C ARG A 68 -5.92 -26.39 -8.19
N ALA A 69 -5.81 -25.27 -7.48
CA ALA A 69 -6.18 -25.18 -6.07
C ALA A 69 -7.70 -25.18 -5.91
N GLU A 70 -8.19 -25.98 -5.00
CA GLU A 70 -9.58 -25.91 -4.50
C GLU A 70 -9.58 -25.02 -3.25
N VAL A 71 -10.22 -23.83 -3.35
CA VAL A 71 -10.25 -22.81 -2.30
C VAL A 71 -11.69 -22.53 -1.88
N ASP A 72 -11.95 -22.57 -0.58
CA ASP A 72 -13.21 -22.10 0.00
C ASP A 72 -13.14 -20.57 0.17
N PHE A 73 -13.66 -19.84 -0.81
CA PHE A 73 -13.64 -18.37 -0.79
C PHE A 73 -14.45 -17.77 0.36
N ALA A 74 -15.52 -18.46 0.79
CA ALA A 74 -16.30 -18.00 1.93
C ALA A 74 -15.52 -18.14 3.24
N ALA A 75 -14.70 -19.18 3.38
CA ALA A 75 -13.78 -19.30 4.50
C ALA A 75 -12.71 -18.19 4.50
N CYS A 76 -12.13 -17.87 3.33
CA CYS A 76 -11.18 -16.74 3.20
C CYS A 76 -11.80 -15.42 3.69
N VAL A 77 -13.02 -15.11 3.27
CA VAL A 77 -13.76 -13.91 3.70
C VAL A 77 -13.94 -13.90 5.23
N ARG A 78 -14.40 -14.99 5.82
CA ARG A 78 -14.63 -15.08 7.28
C ARG A 78 -13.35 -14.92 8.07
N VAL A 79 -12.25 -15.53 7.66
CA VAL A 79 -10.93 -15.40 8.31
C VAL A 79 -10.45 -13.95 8.31
N VAL A 80 -10.65 -13.21 7.21
CA VAL A 80 -10.32 -11.79 7.15
C VAL A 80 -11.17 -11.00 8.16
N LEU A 81 -12.48 -11.21 8.20
CA LEU A 81 -13.37 -10.48 9.12
C LEU A 81 -13.02 -10.76 10.59
N GLU A 82 -12.70 -12.01 10.94
CA GLU A 82 -12.26 -12.38 12.29
C GLU A 82 -10.94 -11.70 12.66
N ARG A 83 -9.95 -11.73 11.76
CA ARG A 83 -8.64 -11.10 11.95
C ARG A 83 -8.74 -9.59 12.19
N VAL A 84 -9.66 -8.92 11.50
CA VAL A 84 -9.89 -7.46 11.60
C VAL A 84 -10.61 -7.08 12.90
N GLY A 85 -11.32 -8.02 13.52
CA GLY A 85 -11.98 -7.81 14.82
C GLY A 85 -13.51 -7.83 14.78
N HIS A 86 -14.10 -8.48 13.77
CA HIS A 86 -15.56 -8.68 13.68
C HIS A 86 -16.01 -10.01 14.28
N GLY A 87 -15.12 -10.85 14.84
CA GLY A 87 -15.37 -12.24 15.21
C GLY A 87 -16.54 -12.48 16.18
N ASP A 88 -16.80 -11.55 17.09
CA ASP A 88 -17.90 -11.63 18.07
C ASP A 88 -19.21 -10.95 17.59
N GLY A 89 -19.20 -10.30 16.43
CA GLY A 89 -20.34 -9.59 15.86
C GLY A 89 -20.73 -8.29 16.59
N ARG A 90 -19.96 -7.84 17.58
CA ARG A 90 -20.29 -6.66 18.40
C ARG A 90 -20.34 -5.35 17.60
N TRP A 91 -19.68 -5.30 16.46
CA TRP A 91 -19.65 -4.15 15.55
C TRP A 91 -20.76 -4.20 14.50
N GLY A 92 -21.77 -5.04 14.69
CA GLY A 92 -22.90 -5.21 13.79
C GLY A 92 -22.65 -6.20 12.64
N LEU A 93 -21.41 -6.43 12.23
CA LEU A 93 -21.04 -7.43 11.23
C LEU A 93 -20.62 -8.74 11.94
N ASP A 94 -21.39 -9.80 11.72
CA ASP A 94 -21.12 -11.13 12.25
C ASP A 94 -20.63 -12.04 11.12
N PRO A 95 -19.36 -12.51 11.15
CA PRO A 95 -18.80 -13.37 10.10
C PRO A 95 -19.61 -14.65 9.85
N ARG A 96 -20.30 -15.17 10.87
CA ARG A 96 -21.14 -16.37 10.77
C ARG A 96 -22.41 -16.12 9.95
N LYS A 97 -22.85 -14.87 9.84
CA LYS A 97 -24.06 -14.45 9.09
C LYS A 97 -23.73 -13.96 7.69
N VAL A 98 -22.44 -13.85 7.34
CA VAL A 98 -22.04 -13.34 6.02
C VAL A 98 -22.42 -14.31 4.93
N ARG A 99 -23.12 -13.80 3.92
CA ARG A 99 -23.48 -14.47 2.69
C ARG A 99 -22.46 -14.10 1.61
N VAL A 100 -21.76 -15.08 1.07
CA VAL A 100 -20.77 -14.87 0.00
C VAL A 100 -21.39 -15.31 -1.31
N HIS A 101 -21.64 -14.33 -2.19
CA HIS A 101 -22.12 -14.52 -3.55
C HIS A 101 -20.91 -14.60 -4.49
N GLN A 102 -20.85 -15.64 -5.31
CA GLN A 102 -19.68 -15.91 -6.14
C GLN A 102 -20.07 -15.99 -7.61
N HIS A 103 -19.36 -15.21 -8.43
CA HIS A 103 -19.40 -15.34 -9.88
C HIS A 103 -17.98 -15.32 -10.42
N ILE A 104 -17.28 -16.43 -10.22
CA ILE A 104 -15.88 -16.65 -10.61
C ILE A 104 -15.85 -17.61 -11.79
N THR A 105 -15.23 -17.20 -12.88
CA THR A 105 -15.05 -17.99 -14.09
C THR A 105 -13.57 -18.35 -14.29
N ARG A 106 -13.27 -19.17 -15.31
CA ARG A 106 -11.86 -19.34 -15.73
C ARG A 106 -11.45 -18.18 -16.62
N GLN A 107 -10.18 -17.80 -16.54
CA GLN A 107 -9.59 -16.79 -17.43
C GLN A 107 -9.79 -17.19 -18.90
N SER A 108 -9.99 -16.20 -19.78
CA SER A 108 -10.17 -16.46 -21.21
C SER A 108 -8.91 -17.09 -21.81
N LYS A 109 -9.10 -18.01 -22.77
CA LYS A 109 -7.99 -18.68 -23.46
C LYS A 109 -7.14 -17.71 -24.28
N GLU A 110 -7.74 -16.64 -24.79
CA GLU A 110 -7.04 -15.62 -25.57
C GLU A 110 -6.07 -14.83 -24.69
N ILE A 111 -6.47 -14.45 -23.46
CA ILE A 111 -5.60 -13.76 -22.51
C ILE A 111 -4.47 -14.69 -22.08
N ASP A 112 -4.77 -15.94 -21.74
CA ASP A 112 -3.77 -16.92 -21.34
C ASP A 112 -2.74 -17.16 -22.46
N ALA A 113 -3.21 -17.29 -23.72
CA ALA A 113 -2.35 -17.43 -24.90
C ALA A 113 -1.48 -16.16 -25.13
N ALA A 114 -2.04 -14.97 -24.94
CA ALA A 114 -1.30 -13.72 -25.11
C ALA A 114 -0.18 -13.57 -24.06
N VAL A 115 -0.41 -14.02 -22.84
CA VAL A 115 0.55 -13.92 -21.73
C VAL A 115 1.61 -15.01 -21.77
N SER A 116 1.21 -16.26 -22.08
CA SER A 116 2.05 -17.47 -21.94
C SER A 116 2.43 -18.11 -23.26
N GLY A 117 1.89 -17.68 -24.39
CA GLY A 117 2.07 -18.31 -25.72
C GLY A 117 3.32 -17.91 -26.48
N GLY A 118 4.11 -16.92 -26.00
CA GLY A 118 5.36 -16.48 -26.61
C GLY A 118 6.60 -17.22 -26.06
N GLU A 119 7.79 -16.88 -26.58
CA GLU A 119 9.07 -17.38 -26.06
C GLU A 119 9.37 -16.90 -24.62
N ALA A 120 8.78 -15.76 -24.23
CA ALA A 120 8.89 -15.21 -22.89
C ALA A 120 7.53 -14.77 -22.37
N LEU A 121 7.35 -14.74 -21.03
CA LEU A 121 6.14 -14.29 -20.37
C LEU A 121 5.83 -12.84 -20.74
N GLY A 122 4.65 -12.58 -21.29
CA GLY A 122 4.15 -11.26 -21.61
C GLY A 122 3.39 -10.60 -20.45
N ALA A 123 3.17 -9.31 -20.53
CA ALA A 123 2.34 -8.57 -19.58
C ALA A 123 0.89 -9.06 -19.60
N GLY A 124 0.30 -9.33 -18.43
CA GLY A 124 -1.06 -9.86 -18.30
C GLY A 124 -2.16 -8.81 -18.54
N VAL A 125 -1.82 -7.53 -18.53
CA VAL A 125 -2.71 -6.39 -18.82
C VAL A 125 -1.90 -5.26 -19.47
N GLN A 126 -2.57 -4.33 -20.11
CA GLN A 126 -1.97 -3.05 -20.49
C GLN A 126 -2.09 -2.04 -19.34
N GLY A 127 -1.12 -1.15 -19.22
CA GLY A 127 -1.19 -0.12 -18.19
C GLY A 127 0.04 0.75 -18.08
N VAL A 128 -0.09 1.81 -17.29
CA VAL A 128 0.99 2.68 -16.85
C VAL A 128 1.14 2.49 -15.35
N VAL A 129 2.35 2.24 -14.88
CA VAL A 129 2.64 2.02 -13.47
C VAL A 129 3.68 3.01 -12.96
N TRP A 130 3.63 3.27 -11.68
CA TRP A 130 4.54 4.19 -11.01
C TRP A 130 5.09 3.59 -9.73
N GLY A 131 6.38 3.83 -9.49
CA GLY A 131 7.05 3.57 -8.23
C GLY A 131 7.71 4.85 -7.72
N TYR A 132 7.72 5.05 -6.41
CA TYR A 132 8.28 6.23 -5.77
C TYR A 132 9.10 5.86 -4.55
N ALA A 133 10.13 6.66 -4.27
CA ALA A 133 10.86 6.62 -3.01
C ALA A 133 11.39 8.02 -2.68
N THR A 134 11.52 8.34 -1.38
CA THR A 134 12.07 9.60 -0.88
C THR A 134 12.97 9.38 0.33
N GLY A 135 13.95 10.25 0.50
CA GLY A 135 14.78 10.29 1.70
C GLY A 135 14.15 11.06 2.87
N ALA A 136 12.92 11.55 2.74
CA ALA A 136 12.25 12.37 3.75
C ALA A 136 11.81 11.57 4.98
N THR A 137 11.56 10.27 4.83
CA THR A 137 11.17 9.36 5.92
C THR A 137 12.05 8.11 5.94
N PRO A 138 12.17 7.44 7.09
CA PRO A 138 12.90 6.16 7.19
C PRO A 138 12.33 5.07 6.28
N GLU A 139 11.00 5.04 6.12
CA GLU A 139 10.28 4.08 5.28
C GLU A 139 10.35 4.41 3.78
N ARG A 140 10.99 5.52 3.41
CA ARG A 140 11.13 5.96 2.02
C ARG A 140 9.81 6.26 1.31
N VAL A 141 8.82 6.77 2.03
CA VAL A 141 7.49 7.16 1.54
C VAL A 141 7.19 8.61 1.94
N PRO A 142 6.17 9.28 1.35
CA PRO A 142 5.80 10.65 1.73
C PRO A 142 5.46 10.78 3.21
N ALA A 143 5.85 11.88 3.82
CA ALA A 143 5.75 12.10 5.26
C ALA A 143 4.30 12.19 5.74
N ASP A 144 3.43 12.90 5.02
CA ASP A 144 2.00 13.03 5.31
C ASP A 144 1.29 11.67 5.31
N TRP A 145 1.58 10.85 4.30
CA TRP A 145 1.05 9.49 4.20
C TRP A 145 1.61 8.58 5.31
N ALA A 146 2.91 8.68 5.62
CA ALA A 146 3.54 7.90 6.68
C ALA A 146 2.95 8.18 8.05
N VAL A 147 2.72 9.46 8.38
CA VAL A 147 2.09 9.86 9.65
C VAL A 147 0.62 9.42 9.70
N ALA A 148 -0.14 9.62 8.60
CA ALA A 148 -1.53 9.17 8.54
C ALA A 148 -1.64 7.66 8.78
N ARG A 149 -0.74 6.85 8.20
CA ARG A 149 -0.63 5.41 8.43
C ARG A 149 -0.27 5.10 9.90
N ALA A 150 0.76 5.76 10.44
CA ALA A 150 1.24 5.51 11.79
C ALA A 150 0.15 5.74 12.86
N LEU A 151 -0.67 6.78 12.70
CA LEU A 151 -1.82 7.03 13.56
C LEU A 151 -2.77 5.82 13.61
N LEU A 152 -3.11 5.24 12.46
CA LEU A 152 -4.04 4.11 12.41
C LEU A 152 -3.39 2.77 12.79
N LEU A 153 -2.09 2.58 12.55
CA LEU A 153 -1.35 1.43 13.09
C LEU A 153 -1.35 1.46 14.61
N ARG A 154 -1.08 2.63 15.21
CA ARG A 154 -1.14 2.80 16.67
C ARG A 154 -2.54 2.58 17.22
N LEU A 155 -3.57 3.07 16.52
CA LEU A 155 -4.97 2.83 16.85
C LEU A 155 -5.32 1.33 16.81
N ARG A 156 -4.86 0.60 15.77
CA ARG A 156 -5.01 -0.86 15.66
C ARG A 156 -4.44 -1.57 16.89
N ASP A 157 -3.24 -1.18 17.29
CA ASP A 157 -2.57 -1.80 18.42
C ASP A 157 -3.27 -1.47 19.75
N LEU A 158 -3.73 -0.23 19.92
CA LEU A 158 -4.55 0.18 21.07
C LEU A 158 -5.85 -0.64 21.18
N ARG A 159 -6.57 -0.85 20.10
CA ARG A 159 -7.79 -1.68 20.05
C ARG A 159 -7.62 -3.09 20.60
N ARG A 160 -6.40 -3.63 20.54
CA ARG A 160 -6.05 -4.96 21.04
C ARG A 160 -5.71 -4.99 22.52
N THR A 161 -5.75 -3.84 23.19
CA THR A 161 -5.52 -3.73 24.63
C THR A 161 -6.84 -3.58 25.38
N PRO A 162 -6.89 -3.86 26.68
CA PRO A 162 -8.10 -3.61 27.50
C PRO A 162 -8.56 -2.15 27.45
N ALA A 163 -7.63 -1.19 27.39
CA ALA A 163 -7.96 0.24 27.34
C ALA A 163 -8.66 0.64 26.04
N GLY A 164 -8.32 0.00 24.93
CA GLY A 164 -8.90 0.28 23.62
C GLY A 164 -10.05 -0.67 23.23
N ALA A 165 -10.52 -1.54 24.11
CA ALA A 165 -11.55 -2.54 23.81
C ALA A 165 -12.90 -1.93 23.36
N GLY A 166 -13.18 -0.66 23.70
CA GLY A 166 -14.34 0.10 23.23
C GLY A 166 -14.20 0.69 21.83
N LEU A 167 -13.02 0.56 21.16
CA LEU A 167 -12.77 1.12 19.83
C LEU A 167 -13.02 0.08 18.74
N GLY A 168 -13.74 0.46 17.67
CA GLY A 168 -14.11 -0.43 16.57
C GLY A 168 -13.08 -0.50 15.43
N PRO A 169 -13.28 -1.42 14.48
CA PRO A 169 -12.32 -1.67 13.42
C PRO A 169 -12.30 -0.60 12.32
N ASP A 170 -13.38 0.11 12.09
CA ASP A 170 -13.46 1.13 11.03
C ASP A 170 -12.94 2.47 11.51
N ALA A 171 -11.91 2.98 10.84
CA ALA A 171 -11.32 4.27 11.15
C ALA A 171 -10.69 4.91 9.93
N LYS A 172 -10.58 6.25 9.98
CA LYS A 172 -9.84 7.08 9.03
C LYS A 172 -8.95 8.07 9.75
N SER A 173 -7.82 8.38 9.14
CA SER A 173 -6.96 9.51 9.51
C SER A 173 -6.74 10.43 8.32
N LEU A 174 -6.50 11.70 8.59
CA LEU A 174 -6.02 12.69 7.63
C LEU A 174 -4.98 13.54 8.33
N VAL A 175 -3.89 13.82 7.62
CA VAL A 175 -2.79 14.63 8.14
C VAL A 175 -2.45 15.71 7.12
N VAL A 176 -2.22 16.94 7.59
CA VAL A 176 -1.65 18.04 6.80
C VAL A 176 -0.27 18.36 7.38
N ILE A 177 0.74 18.29 6.54
CA ILE A 177 2.13 18.58 6.90
C ILE A 177 2.57 19.85 6.19
N GLN A 178 3.29 20.72 6.89
CA GLN A 178 4.07 21.79 6.29
C GLN A 178 5.41 21.23 5.82
N GLU A 179 5.74 21.45 4.55
CA GLU A 179 7.04 21.13 3.99
C GLU A 179 7.80 22.42 3.63
N HIS A 180 9.11 22.36 3.78
CA HIS A 180 10.03 23.39 3.30
C HIS A 180 11.16 22.72 2.52
N ASP A 181 11.32 23.11 1.26
CA ASP A 181 12.28 22.50 0.34
C ASP A 181 12.20 20.96 0.32
N GLY A 182 10.97 20.42 0.19
CA GLY A 182 10.68 18.99 0.12
C GLY A 182 10.96 18.22 1.43
N ARG A 183 11.11 18.93 2.55
CA ARG A 183 11.32 18.33 3.87
C ARG A 183 10.17 18.67 4.80
N PRO A 184 9.64 17.69 5.54
CA PRO A 184 8.61 17.93 6.54
C PRO A 184 9.21 18.78 7.69
N VAL A 185 8.51 19.86 8.06
CA VAL A 185 8.93 20.75 9.16
C VAL A 185 7.95 20.77 10.31
N GLY A 186 6.72 20.28 10.12
CA GLY A 186 5.74 20.17 11.20
C GLY A 186 4.38 19.70 10.71
N VAL A 187 3.58 19.16 11.63
CA VAL A 187 2.19 18.77 11.39
C VAL A 187 1.27 19.92 11.75
N GLU A 188 0.45 20.37 10.79
CA GLU A 188 -0.53 21.45 11.02
C GLU A 188 -1.89 20.91 11.44
N GLU A 189 -2.38 19.85 10.79
CA GLU A 189 -3.68 19.27 11.06
C GLU A 189 -3.57 17.76 11.24
N ILE A 190 -4.29 17.23 12.22
CA ILE A 190 -4.55 15.80 12.40
C ILE A 190 -6.04 15.61 12.52
N LEU A 191 -6.62 14.72 11.72
CA LEU A 191 -7.99 14.28 11.88
C LEU A 191 -8.02 12.77 12.06
N ILE A 192 -8.72 12.28 13.08
CA ILE A 192 -9.00 10.86 13.28
C ILE A 192 -10.49 10.69 13.49
N SER A 193 -11.11 9.83 12.69
CA SER A 193 -12.47 9.32 12.91
C SER A 193 -12.39 7.83 13.15
N THR A 194 -12.84 7.35 14.30
CA THR A 194 -12.82 5.93 14.65
C THR A 194 -14.17 5.46 15.18
N GLN A 195 -14.57 4.28 14.76
CA GLN A 195 -15.73 3.59 15.30
C GLN A 195 -15.51 3.28 16.78
N HIS A 196 -16.57 3.39 17.60
CA HIS A 196 -16.56 3.04 19.01
C HIS A 196 -17.88 2.44 19.46
N ALA A 197 -17.87 1.73 20.58
CA ALA A 197 -19.06 1.17 21.18
C ALA A 197 -20.04 2.27 21.62
N ALA A 198 -21.33 2.01 21.57
CA ALA A 198 -22.37 2.99 21.89
C ALA A 198 -22.37 3.42 23.36
N ASP A 199 -21.89 2.57 24.25
CA ASP A 199 -21.73 2.80 25.69
C ASP A 199 -20.36 3.43 26.04
N GLU A 200 -19.44 3.59 25.08
CA GLU A 200 -18.16 4.26 25.30
C GLU A 200 -18.35 5.79 25.16
N PRO A 201 -18.12 6.59 26.22
CA PRO A 201 -18.29 8.04 26.15
C PRO A 201 -17.36 8.69 25.14
N LEU A 202 -17.88 9.55 24.27
CA LEU A 202 -17.10 10.24 23.24
C LEU A 202 -15.90 11.03 23.81
N ALA A 203 -16.06 11.60 25.02
CA ALA A 203 -14.99 12.30 25.70
C ALA A 203 -13.81 11.35 26.01
N ARG A 204 -14.11 10.13 26.45
CA ARG A 204 -13.09 9.10 26.73
C ARG A 204 -12.43 8.61 25.44
N VAL A 205 -13.18 8.42 24.36
CA VAL A 205 -12.63 8.10 23.05
C VAL A 205 -11.62 9.16 22.61
N ARG A 206 -11.97 10.45 22.73
CA ARG A 206 -11.08 11.57 22.36
C ARG A 206 -9.82 11.62 23.23
N GLU A 207 -9.93 11.39 24.53
CA GLU A 207 -8.80 11.33 25.44
C GLU A 207 -7.84 10.20 25.04
N LEU A 208 -8.34 8.98 24.83
CA LEU A 208 -7.55 7.83 24.37
C LEU A 208 -6.85 8.11 23.04
N LEU A 209 -7.54 8.72 22.07
CA LEU A 209 -6.94 9.05 20.78
C LEU A 209 -5.82 10.08 20.93
N MET A 210 -5.99 11.08 21.81
CA MET A 210 -4.94 12.08 22.02
C MET A 210 -3.71 11.47 22.70
N GLU A 211 -3.91 10.76 23.82
CA GLU A 211 -2.82 10.27 24.66
C GLU A 211 -2.12 9.02 24.11
N GLU A 212 -2.91 8.10 23.56
CA GLU A 212 -2.40 6.79 23.16
C GLU A 212 -2.11 6.69 21.65
N VAL A 213 -2.72 7.56 20.83
CA VAL A 213 -2.52 7.52 19.39
C VAL A 213 -1.71 8.73 18.92
N VAL A 214 -2.23 9.95 19.04
CA VAL A 214 -1.54 11.15 18.50
C VAL A 214 -0.18 11.37 19.16
N ALA A 215 -0.13 11.39 20.49
CA ALA A 215 1.09 11.65 21.24
C ALA A 215 2.19 10.59 21.03
N LYS A 216 1.82 9.37 20.61
CA LYS A 216 2.77 8.25 20.43
C LYS A 216 3.09 7.92 18.97
N ALA A 217 2.24 8.33 18.02
CA ALA A 217 2.44 8.02 16.60
C ALA A 217 3.12 9.16 15.82
N VAL A 218 2.99 10.40 16.26
CA VAL A 218 3.58 11.55 15.57
C VAL A 218 4.94 11.88 16.18
N PRO A 219 5.99 12.11 15.37
CA PRO A 219 7.28 12.55 15.91
C PRO A 219 7.11 13.80 16.77
N PRO A 220 7.65 13.83 18.00
CA PRO A 220 7.46 14.95 18.92
C PRO A 220 7.93 16.29 18.34
N GLU A 221 9.00 16.27 17.54
CA GLU A 221 9.56 17.45 16.86
C GLU A 221 8.66 18.01 15.76
N TRP A 222 7.68 17.24 15.28
CA TRP A 222 6.69 17.69 14.30
C TRP A 222 5.40 18.21 14.92
N LEU A 223 5.19 17.98 16.23
CA LEU A 223 4.08 18.55 16.98
C LEU A 223 4.46 19.91 17.57
N HIS A 224 3.64 20.90 17.34
CA HIS A 224 3.84 22.25 17.88
C HIS A 224 2.53 22.85 18.40
N ARG A 225 2.59 24.01 19.08
CA ARG A 225 1.41 24.64 19.69
C ARG A 225 0.32 25.02 18.68
N GLY A 226 0.66 25.15 17.41
CA GLY A 226 -0.28 25.45 16.31
C GLY A 226 -0.91 24.21 15.67
N THR A 227 -0.45 22.99 16.00
CA THR A 227 -1.05 21.75 15.48
C THR A 227 -2.50 21.63 15.95
N ARG A 228 -3.44 21.55 15.02
CA ARG A 228 -4.86 21.35 15.31
C ARG A 228 -5.21 19.87 15.21
N VAL A 229 -5.91 19.35 16.22
CA VAL A 229 -6.29 17.93 16.30
C VAL A 229 -7.80 17.80 16.38
N HIS A 230 -8.36 17.06 15.43
CA HIS A 230 -9.79 16.81 15.29
C HIS A 230 -10.08 15.31 15.51
N LEU A 231 -10.68 14.98 16.65
CA LEU A 231 -10.96 13.60 17.06
C LEU A 231 -12.48 13.37 17.06
N ASN A 232 -12.95 12.47 16.18
CA ASN A 232 -14.36 12.25 15.91
C ASN A 232 -15.13 13.59 15.81
N PRO A 233 -14.76 14.48 14.87
CA PRO A 233 -15.35 15.81 14.79
C PRO A 233 -16.85 15.78 14.42
N GLY A 234 -17.31 14.72 13.75
CA GLY A 234 -18.71 14.48 13.41
C GLY A 234 -19.57 13.99 14.60
N GLY A 235 -18.97 13.83 15.79
CA GLY A 235 -19.67 13.25 16.95
C GLY A 235 -19.47 11.75 17.08
N PRO A 236 -20.42 11.03 17.73
CA PRO A 236 -20.34 9.57 17.91
C PRO A 236 -20.30 8.82 16.56
N PHE A 237 -19.42 7.83 16.48
CA PHE A 237 -19.28 6.95 15.30
C PHE A 237 -19.46 5.49 15.77
N THR A 238 -20.69 5.07 15.97
CA THR A 238 -21.03 3.74 16.52
C THR A 238 -21.34 2.70 15.45
N SER A 239 -21.83 3.12 14.28
CA SER A 239 -22.09 2.24 13.14
C SER A 239 -21.00 2.43 12.08
N GLY A 240 -20.22 1.40 11.80
CA GLY A 240 -19.11 1.44 10.85
C GLY A 240 -19.01 0.17 9.98
N GLY A 241 -17.97 0.12 9.18
CA GLY A 241 -17.72 -1.01 8.29
C GLY A 241 -18.83 -1.22 7.26
N PRO A 242 -18.97 -2.43 6.70
CA PRO A 242 -19.99 -2.77 5.69
C PRO A 242 -21.45 -2.52 6.14
N ILE A 243 -21.70 -2.50 7.44
CA ILE A 243 -23.03 -2.17 7.97
C ILE A 243 -23.39 -0.72 7.63
N ALA A 244 -22.46 0.21 7.80
CA ALA A 244 -22.68 1.63 7.54
C ALA A 244 -22.53 1.99 6.05
N ASP A 245 -21.47 1.50 5.39
CA ASP A 245 -21.13 1.90 4.03
C ASP A 245 -20.77 0.69 3.14
N ALA A 246 -20.85 0.87 1.84
CA ALA A 246 -20.46 -0.15 0.88
C ALA A 246 -18.94 -0.11 0.64
N GLY A 247 -18.32 -1.28 0.58
CA GLY A 247 -16.93 -1.45 0.19
C GLY A 247 -16.78 -2.05 -1.21
N LEU A 248 -15.77 -1.61 -1.92
CA LEU A 248 -15.33 -2.19 -3.18
C LEU A 248 -13.80 -2.30 -3.21
N LEU A 249 -13.31 -3.37 -3.82
CA LEU A 249 -11.90 -3.57 -4.09
C LEU A 249 -11.37 -2.46 -5.00
N GLY A 250 -10.15 -1.97 -4.75
CA GLY A 250 -9.46 -1.02 -5.61
C GLY A 250 -9.96 0.43 -5.52
N ARG A 251 -10.68 0.81 -4.45
CA ARG A 251 -11.11 2.20 -4.21
C ARG A 251 -10.18 3.01 -3.31
N LYS A 252 -9.09 2.41 -2.83
CA LYS A 252 -8.12 3.07 -1.93
C LYS A 252 -6.70 3.05 -2.50
N LEU A 253 -6.57 3.35 -3.81
CA LEU A 253 -5.30 3.29 -4.53
C LEU A 253 -4.22 4.20 -3.93
N GLN A 254 -4.60 5.39 -3.47
CA GLN A 254 -3.67 6.34 -2.83
C GLN A 254 -3.21 5.84 -1.45
N VAL A 255 -4.11 5.16 -0.72
CA VAL A 255 -3.77 4.51 0.55
C VAL A 255 -2.81 3.34 0.33
N ASP A 256 -3.01 2.58 -0.74
CA ASP A 256 -2.17 1.44 -1.08
C ASP A 256 -0.76 1.84 -1.51
N ALA A 257 -0.61 3.00 -2.16
CA ALA A 257 0.64 3.47 -2.74
C ALA A 257 1.35 4.53 -1.88
N TYR A 258 1.20 5.81 -2.21
CA TYR A 258 2.04 6.91 -1.66
C TYR A 258 1.23 8.16 -1.28
N GLY A 259 -0.09 8.08 -1.19
CA GLY A 259 -0.95 9.25 -1.00
C GLY A 259 -1.16 10.06 -2.29
N PRO A 260 -1.92 11.16 -2.21
CA PRO A 260 -2.40 11.90 -3.38
C PRO A 260 -1.34 12.78 -4.06
N ASN A 261 -0.20 12.99 -3.43
CA ASN A 261 0.83 13.89 -3.94
C ASN A 261 1.79 13.23 -4.93
N MET A 262 1.69 11.90 -5.12
CA MET A 262 2.52 11.14 -6.05
C MET A 262 1.69 10.57 -7.19
N PHE A 263 2.32 10.35 -8.35
CA PHE A 263 1.64 9.75 -9.48
C PHE A 263 1.27 8.29 -9.21
N HIS A 264 0.11 7.90 -9.72
CA HIS A 264 -0.40 6.54 -9.70
C HIS A 264 -0.94 6.17 -11.09
N GLY A 265 -0.76 4.92 -11.50
CA GLY A 265 -1.22 4.45 -12.82
C GLY A 265 -2.72 4.21 -12.92
N GLY A 266 -3.43 4.13 -11.79
CA GLY A 266 -4.87 3.91 -11.71
C GLY A 266 -5.27 2.44 -11.57
N GLY A 267 -4.34 1.48 -11.74
CA GLY A 267 -4.62 0.05 -11.55
C GLY A 267 -4.60 -0.36 -10.07
N ALA A 268 -5.62 -1.10 -9.62
CA ALA A 268 -5.65 -1.69 -8.29
C ALA A 268 -4.61 -2.81 -8.16
N PHE A 269 -4.05 -2.99 -6.96
CA PHE A 269 -3.07 -4.03 -6.66
C PHE A 269 -3.74 -5.32 -6.18
N SER A 270 -4.59 -5.22 -5.16
CA SER A 270 -5.23 -6.37 -4.52
C SER A 270 -6.09 -7.18 -5.48
N GLY A 271 -6.21 -8.49 -5.23
CA GLY A 271 -6.98 -9.43 -6.04
C GLY A 271 -6.29 -9.88 -7.33
N LYS A 272 -5.09 -9.41 -7.64
CA LYS A 272 -4.36 -9.67 -8.89
C LYS A 272 -3.07 -10.44 -8.63
N ASP A 273 -2.83 -11.52 -9.39
CA ASP A 273 -1.57 -12.27 -9.36
C ASP A 273 -0.40 -11.50 -10.01
N GLY A 274 0.82 -12.00 -9.83
CA GLY A 274 2.05 -11.34 -10.28
C GLY A 274 2.22 -11.18 -11.79
N THR A 275 1.36 -11.73 -12.64
CA THR A 275 1.37 -11.48 -14.10
C THR A 275 0.69 -10.17 -14.48
N LYS A 276 -0.12 -9.60 -13.60
CA LYS A 276 -0.81 -8.33 -13.81
C LYS A 276 0.15 -7.19 -13.47
N VAL A 277 0.57 -6.47 -14.49
CA VAL A 277 1.59 -5.41 -14.38
C VAL A 277 1.14 -4.22 -13.54
N ASP A 278 -0.17 -4.01 -13.36
CA ASP A 278 -0.70 -3.01 -12.42
C ASP A 278 -0.04 -3.18 -11.04
N ARG A 279 0.09 -4.41 -10.58
CA ARG A 279 0.73 -4.78 -9.32
C ARG A 279 2.23 -5.01 -9.48
N ALA A 280 2.63 -5.95 -10.29
CA ALA A 280 4.03 -6.35 -10.44
C ALA A 280 4.92 -5.21 -10.92
N GLY A 281 4.44 -4.42 -11.89
CA GLY A 281 5.17 -3.28 -12.43
C GLY A 281 5.32 -2.14 -11.42
N ALA A 282 4.28 -1.85 -10.61
CA ALA A 282 4.38 -0.87 -9.54
C ALA A 282 5.40 -1.30 -8.46
N TYR A 283 5.44 -2.58 -8.11
CA TYR A 283 6.41 -3.14 -7.16
C TYR A 283 7.85 -3.08 -7.70
N ALA A 284 8.07 -3.43 -8.97
CA ALA A 284 9.38 -3.34 -9.60
C ALA A 284 9.85 -1.88 -9.73
N ALA A 285 8.94 -0.98 -10.11
CA ALA A 285 9.23 0.46 -10.17
C ALA A 285 9.56 1.04 -8.78
N ARG A 286 8.88 0.58 -7.72
CA ARG A 286 9.21 0.92 -6.32
C ARG A 286 10.62 0.46 -5.96
N ARG A 287 10.95 -0.80 -6.24
CA ARG A 287 12.27 -1.37 -5.94
C ARG A 287 13.39 -0.57 -6.58
N LEU A 288 13.21 -0.18 -7.86
CA LEU A 288 14.18 0.64 -8.57
C LEU A 288 14.31 2.04 -7.98
N ALA A 289 13.18 2.71 -7.70
CA ALA A 289 13.17 4.04 -7.07
C ALA A 289 13.84 4.01 -5.68
N LEU A 290 13.52 3.00 -4.87
CA LEU A 290 14.10 2.79 -3.55
C LEU A 290 15.61 2.60 -3.60
N ALA A 291 16.09 1.72 -4.49
CA ALA A 291 17.51 1.45 -4.65
C ALA A 291 18.30 2.73 -5.03
N LEU A 292 17.73 3.56 -5.90
CA LEU A 292 18.36 4.84 -6.29
C LEU A 292 18.40 5.84 -5.12
N VAL A 293 17.34 5.99 -4.36
CA VAL A 293 17.30 6.87 -3.17
C VAL A 293 18.30 6.39 -2.11
N ASP A 294 18.42 5.09 -1.92
CA ASP A 294 19.34 4.50 -0.92
C ASP A 294 20.82 4.67 -1.28
N THR A 295 21.17 5.05 -2.51
CA THR A 295 22.53 5.49 -2.85
C THR A 295 22.94 6.77 -2.12
N GLY A 296 22.00 7.53 -1.57
CA GLY A 296 22.22 8.85 -0.97
C GLY A 296 22.38 9.98 -2.00
N ARG A 297 22.36 9.68 -3.30
CA ARG A 297 22.58 10.64 -4.40
C ARG A 297 21.33 11.43 -4.77
N PHE A 298 20.14 10.91 -4.41
CA PHE A 298 18.85 11.51 -4.75
C PHE A 298 18.04 11.81 -3.49
N ALA A 299 17.31 12.93 -3.52
CA ALA A 299 16.36 13.27 -2.46
C ALA A 299 15.10 12.42 -2.60
N TRP A 300 14.62 12.27 -3.82
CA TRP A 300 13.52 11.40 -4.20
C TRP A 300 13.69 10.92 -5.64
N VAL A 301 13.05 9.81 -5.95
CA VAL A 301 12.99 9.21 -7.30
C VAL A 301 11.58 8.72 -7.55
N GLN A 302 11.07 8.96 -8.75
CA GLN A 302 9.83 8.39 -9.27
C GLN A 302 10.09 7.70 -10.62
N VAL A 303 9.71 6.43 -10.72
CA VAL A 303 9.87 5.59 -11.90
C VAL A 303 8.51 5.29 -12.51
N CYS A 304 8.41 5.43 -13.82
CA CYS A 304 7.23 5.08 -14.62
C CYS A 304 7.58 3.98 -15.62
N ALA A 305 6.68 3.04 -15.81
CA ALA A 305 6.75 2.07 -16.91
C ALA A 305 5.39 1.90 -17.59
N THR A 306 5.40 1.64 -18.88
CA THR A 306 4.21 1.46 -19.72
C THR A 306 4.24 0.07 -20.34
N TYR A 307 3.11 -0.63 -20.29
CA TYR A 307 2.98 -2.01 -20.77
C TYR A 307 1.84 -2.17 -21.77
N ALA A 308 2.03 -3.09 -22.72
CA ALA A 308 0.97 -3.63 -23.55
C ALA A 308 0.79 -5.12 -23.26
N ILE A 309 -0.45 -5.59 -23.29
CA ILE A 309 -0.78 -7.01 -23.06
C ILE A 309 0.01 -7.91 -24.01
N GLY A 310 0.56 -9.02 -23.50
CA GLY A 310 1.32 -9.98 -24.27
C GLY A 310 2.78 -9.56 -24.59
N HIS A 311 3.17 -8.31 -24.35
CA HIS A 311 4.55 -7.87 -24.60
C HIS A 311 5.48 -8.35 -23.48
N PRO A 312 6.68 -8.91 -23.84
CA PRO A 312 7.64 -9.43 -22.86
C PRO A 312 8.48 -8.35 -22.17
N ASN A 313 8.42 -7.11 -22.64
CA ASN A 313 9.13 -5.96 -22.11
C ASN A 313 8.21 -4.75 -22.00
N PRO A 314 8.50 -3.76 -21.12
CA PRO A 314 7.78 -2.51 -21.15
C PRO A 314 7.96 -1.80 -22.50
N LEU A 315 6.90 -1.13 -22.98
CA LEU A 315 6.96 -0.29 -24.19
C LEU A 315 7.85 0.94 -23.99
N GLY A 316 7.98 1.39 -22.76
CA GLY A 316 8.83 2.50 -22.37
C GLY A 316 8.91 2.65 -20.87
N SER A 317 9.97 3.28 -20.41
CA SER A 317 10.16 3.62 -19.00
C SER A 317 10.84 4.98 -18.89
N ARG A 318 10.55 5.68 -17.78
CA ARG A 318 11.18 6.96 -17.46
C ARG A 318 11.37 7.10 -15.95
N ALA A 319 12.36 7.90 -15.55
CA ALA A 319 12.50 8.32 -14.17
C ALA A 319 12.52 9.85 -14.06
N MET A 320 12.01 10.34 -12.94
CA MET A 320 12.16 11.71 -12.47
C MET A 320 12.81 11.64 -11.10
N ALA A 321 13.74 12.55 -10.81
CA ALA A 321 14.45 12.53 -9.55
C ALA A 321 14.95 13.92 -9.20
N GLU A 322 15.15 14.18 -7.90
CA GLU A 322 15.86 15.34 -7.41
C GLU A 322 17.26 14.91 -6.95
N GLU A 323 18.28 15.48 -7.58
CA GLU A 323 19.68 15.17 -7.27
C GLU A 323 20.15 15.91 -6.01
N LYS A 324 20.73 15.18 -5.05
CA LYS A 324 21.55 15.75 -3.95
C LYS A 324 22.99 15.95 -4.37
N VAL A 325 23.45 15.16 -5.34
CA VAL A 325 24.79 15.24 -5.93
C VAL A 325 24.64 15.64 -7.38
N PRO A 326 25.10 16.82 -7.78
CA PRO A 326 25.00 17.30 -9.15
C PRO A 326 25.60 16.29 -10.15
N GLY A 327 24.85 16.00 -11.22
CA GLY A 327 25.25 15.06 -12.26
C GLY A 327 25.08 13.58 -11.88
N ALA A 328 24.50 13.25 -10.73
CA ALA A 328 24.28 11.87 -10.29
C ALA A 328 23.42 11.08 -11.30
N MET A 329 22.42 11.71 -11.89
CA MET A 329 21.55 11.11 -12.88
C MET A 329 22.33 10.74 -14.14
N PHE A 330 23.16 11.67 -14.64
CA PHE A 330 23.98 11.42 -15.84
C PHE A 330 24.98 10.27 -15.62
N ALA A 331 25.67 10.28 -14.49
CA ALA A 331 26.64 9.24 -14.14
C ALA A 331 26.01 7.85 -13.97
N SER A 332 24.75 7.78 -13.57
CA SER A 332 24.03 6.52 -13.35
C SER A 332 23.21 6.05 -14.55
N ARG A 333 23.03 6.89 -15.57
CA ARG A 333 22.03 6.73 -16.62
C ARG A 333 22.11 5.40 -17.34
N ALA A 334 23.26 5.05 -17.91
CA ALA A 334 23.42 3.85 -18.72
C ALA A 334 23.09 2.58 -17.91
N MET A 335 23.61 2.49 -16.69
CA MET A 335 23.34 1.35 -15.80
C MET A 335 21.88 1.28 -15.38
N VAL A 336 21.25 2.43 -15.03
CA VAL A 336 19.84 2.45 -14.65
C VAL A 336 18.93 2.09 -15.82
N GLU A 337 19.28 2.49 -17.05
CA GLU A 337 18.56 2.08 -18.27
C GLU A 337 18.63 0.58 -18.51
N GLU A 338 19.81 -0.02 -18.40
CA GLU A 338 20.00 -1.47 -18.54
C GLU A 338 19.25 -2.24 -17.47
N LEU A 339 19.42 -1.84 -16.20
CA LEU A 339 18.72 -2.47 -15.07
C LEU A 339 17.20 -2.29 -15.14
N ALA A 340 16.70 -1.14 -15.58
CA ALA A 340 15.28 -0.92 -15.75
C ALA A 340 14.67 -1.85 -16.80
N GLN A 341 15.34 -2.06 -17.94
CA GLN A 341 14.88 -3.04 -18.94
C GLN A 341 14.84 -4.46 -18.37
N ALA A 342 15.85 -4.86 -17.63
CA ALA A 342 15.93 -6.18 -17.01
C ALA A 342 14.89 -6.37 -15.91
N LEU A 343 14.75 -5.40 -14.99
CA LEU A 343 13.90 -5.52 -13.79
C LEU A 343 12.41 -5.30 -14.06
N LEU A 344 12.06 -4.51 -15.08
CA LEU A 344 10.68 -4.18 -15.43
C LEU A 344 10.09 -5.15 -16.47
N ALA A 345 10.82 -6.16 -16.93
CA ALA A 345 10.27 -7.21 -17.77
C ALA A 345 9.33 -8.14 -16.97
N PRO A 346 8.13 -8.50 -17.47
CA PRO A 346 7.16 -9.35 -16.76
C PRO A 346 7.73 -10.63 -16.16
N ALA A 347 8.56 -11.36 -16.91
CA ALA A 347 9.19 -12.58 -16.42
C ALA A 347 10.18 -12.33 -15.27
N ALA A 348 10.93 -11.23 -15.33
CA ALA A 348 11.86 -10.83 -14.28
C ALA A 348 11.12 -10.39 -13.02
N MET A 349 10.06 -9.60 -13.17
CA MET A 349 9.23 -9.18 -12.03
C MET A 349 8.65 -10.37 -11.28
N LEU A 350 8.09 -11.35 -12.00
CA LEU A 350 7.53 -12.54 -11.39
C LEU A 350 8.56 -13.34 -10.59
N ARG A 351 9.78 -13.50 -11.15
CA ARG A 351 10.88 -14.23 -10.53
C ARG A 351 11.55 -13.45 -9.39
N ASP A 352 11.99 -12.23 -9.66
CA ASP A 352 12.87 -11.47 -8.76
C ASP A 352 12.13 -10.83 -7.60
N LEU A 353 10.82 -10.65 -7.74
CA LEU A 353 9.92 -10.22 -6.66
C LEU A 353 9.17 -11.40 -6.01
N GLU A 354 9.51 -12.64 -6.40
CA GLU A 354 8.95 -13.87 -5.82
C GLU A 354 7.40 -13.90 -5.83
N LEU A 355 6.76 -13.34 -6.88
CA LEU A 355 5.31 -13.10 -6.91
C LEU A 355 4.46 -14.35 -7.14
N THR A 356 5.05 -15.53 -7.14
CA THR A 356 4.37 -16.82 -7.09
C THR A 356 4.16 -17.35 -5.67
N ARG A 357 4.66 -16.62 -4.66
CA ARG A 357 4.49 -16.94 -3.23
C ARG A 357 3.24 -16.28 -2.66
N PRO A 358 2.62 -16.87 -1.61
CA PRO A 358 1.47 -16.29 -0.91
C PRO A 358 1.94 -15.18 0.07
N ILE A 359 2.25 -13.99 -0.45
CA ILE A 359 2.82 -12.86 0.29
C ILE A 359 1.97 -11.58 0.20
N PHE A 360 0.74 -11.67 -0.29
CA PHE A 360 -0.08 -10.51 -0.63
C PHE A 360 -1.05 -10.08 0.48
N SER A 361 -1.62 -11.02 1.23
CA SER A 361 -2.55 -10.71 2.33
C SER A 361 -2.00 -9.71 3.37
N PRO A 362 -0.71 -9.75 3.77
CA PRO A 362 -0.17 -8.78 4.73
C PRO A 362 -0.11 -7.34 4.22
N VAL A 363 -0.09 -7.13 2.89
CA VAL A 363 -0.01 -5.79 2.27
C VAL A 363 -1.35 -5.26 1.81
N ALA A 364 -2.40 -6.08 1.74
CA ALA A 364 -3.75 -5.68 1.33
C ALA A 364 -4.36 -4.59 2.24
N ALA A 365 -3.87 -4.46 3.48
CA ALA A 365 -4.10 -3.32 4.36
C ALA A 365 -2.76 -2.74 4.80
N TRP A 366 -2.77 -1.48 5.24
CA TRP A 366 -1.60 -0.77 5.78
C TRP A 366 -0.56 -0.35 4.74
N GLY A 367 -0.91 -0.35 3.45
CA GLY A 367 -0.06 0.05 2.32
C GLY A 367 0.87 -1.05 1.84
N HIS A 368 1.19 -1.00 0.57
CA HIS A 368 2.03 -1.99 -0.13
C HIS A 368 3.52 -1.66 -0.06
N PHE A 369 3.87 -0.44 0.35
CA PHE A 369 5.24 0.09 0.34
C PHE A 369 5.66 0.64 1.71
N GLY A 370 6.99 0.71 1.93
CA GLY A 370 7.53 1.25 3.18
C GLY A 370 7.09 0.42 4.39
N ARG A 371 7.20 -0.91 4.31
CA ARG A 371 6.78 -1.88 5.33
C ARG A 371 8.00 -2.59 5.94
N PRO A 372 8.73 -1.91 6.84
CA PRO A 372 9.91 -2.51 7.48
C PRO A 372 9.57 -3.68 8.43
N ASP A 373 8.28 -3.83 8.75
CA ASP A 373 7.73 -4.94 9.53
C ASP A 373 7.59 -6.25 8.72
N LEU A 374 7.77 -6.20 7.39
CA LEU A 374 7.63 -7.34 6.49
C LEU A 374 8.89 -7.52 5.63
N ASP A 375 9.24 -8.78 5.33
CA ASP A 375 10.29 -9.10 4.35
C ASP A 375 9.69 -9.16 2.95
N LEU A 376 9.57 -7.99 2.31
CA LEU A 376 8.97 -7.87 0.98
C LEU A 376 10.06 -7.81 -0.10
N PRO A 377 10.02 -8.66 -1.13
CA PRO A 377 11.04 -8.69 -2.18
C PRO A 377 11.23 -7.34 -2.91
N TRP A 378 10.16 -6.54 -3.03
CA TRP A 378 10.22 -5.22 -3.69
C TRP A 378 10.76 -4.10 -2.78
N GLU A 379 11.00 -4.36 -1.51
CA GLU A 379 11.69 -3.45 -0.60
C GLU A 379 13.17 -3.84 -0.39
N ARG A 380 13.63 -4.95 -1.00
CA ARG A 380 15.02 -5.41 -0.91
C ARG A 380 15.95 -4.62 -1.83
N PRO A 381 17.22 -4.40 -1.44
CA PRO A 381 18.21 -3.73 -2.27
C PRO A 381 18.42 -4.38 -3.64
N ILE A 382 18.93 -3.59 -4.58
CA ILE A 382 19.47 -4.07 -5.88
C ILE A 382 20.99 -3.98 -5.76
N PRO A 383 21.74 -5.11 -5.76
CA PRO A 383 23.17 -5.11 -5.46
C PRO A 383 23.99 -4.23 -6.40
N GLU A 384 23.65 -4.21 -7.68
CA GLU A 384 24.34 -3.44 -8.72
C GLU A 384 24.24 -1.92 -8.46
N ILE A 385 23.07 -1.46 -7.98
CA ILE A 385 22.84 -0.06 -7.62
C ILE A 385 23.46 0.25 -6.27
N ALA A 386 23.44 -0.68 -5.33
CA ALA A 386 24.06 -0.51 -4.01
C ALA A 386 25.56 -0.19 -4.10
N ALA A 387 26.25 -0.67 -5.14
CA ALA A 387 27.65 -0.35 -5.41
C ALA A 387 27.90 1.16 -5.68
N LEU A 388 26.86 1.93 -6.01
CA LEU A 388 26.92 3.40 -6.19
C LEU A 388 26.71 4.19 -4.90
N THR A 389 26.49 3.52 -3.77
CA THR A 389 26.20 4.18 -2.50
C THR A 389 27.35 5.09 -2.08
N LEU A 390 27.02 6.32 -1.68
CA LEU A 390 27.99 7.22 -1.06
C LEU A 390 28.40 6.64 0.30
N PRO A 391 29.69 6.78 0.70
CA PRO A 391 30.12 6.36 2.03
C PRO A 391 29.27 7.08 3.10
N ASP A 392 28.85 6.33 4.12
CA ASP A 392 28.03 6.86 5.22
C ASP A 392 28.71 8.08 5.84
N ARG A 393 27.97 9.18 6.01
CA ARG A 393 28.40 10.24 6.94
C ARG A 393 28.35 9.66 8.34
N PRO A 394 29.43 9.73 9.14
CA PRO A 394 29.41 9.21 10.49
C PRO A 394 28.30 9.92 11.30
N GLY A 395 27.28 9.17 11.74
CA GLY A 395 26.23 9.65 12.64
C GLY A 395 24.76 9.34 12.31
N GLY A 396 24.43 8.68 11.22
CA GLY A 396 23.03 8.37 10.86
C GLY A 396 22.60 6.95 11.18
N SER A 397 22.07 6.68 12.37
CA SER A 397 21.41 5.40 12.64
C SER A 397 20.02 5.37 11.97
N ARG A 398 19.75 4.37 11.13
CA ARG A 398 18.42 4.04 10.62
C ARG A 398 17.56 3.53 11.77
N ARG A 399 16.88 4.39 12.49
CA ARG A 399 15.84 3.98 13.44
C ARG A 399 14.49 4.35 12.88
N SER A 400 13.64 3.34 12.67
CA SER A 400 12.22 3.53 12.40
C SER A 400 11.58 4.22 13.61
N TRP A 401 10.94 5.37 13.42
CA TRP A 401 10.21 6.07 14.47
C TRP A 401 8.86 5.39 14.80
N ALA A 402 8.38 4.48 13.93
CA ALA A 402 7.17 3.70 14.16
C ALA A 402 7.37 2.46 15.06
N ALA A 403 8.61 2.16 15.49
CA ALA A 403 8.97 0.97 16.28
C ALA A 403 9.25 1.26 17.77
N GLN A 404 8.90 2.46 18.27
CA GLN A 404 8.94 2.79 19.71
C GLN A 404 7.51 2.85 20.29
#